data_689b888ba2c3b08ef4c21f20afab3ef3
#
_entry.id   689b888ba2c3b08ef4c21f20afab3ef3
#
_cell.length_a   1.000
_cell.length_b   1.000
_cell.length_c   1.000
_cell.angle_alpha   90.00
_cell.angle_beta   90.00
_cell.angle_gamma   90.00
#
_symmetry.space_group_name_H-M   'P 1'
#
loop_
_entity.id
_entity.type
_entity.pdbx_description
1 polymer ?
#
loop_
_entity_poly.entity_id
_entity_poly.type
_entity_poly.pdbx_seq_one_letter_code
_entity_poly.pdbx_strand_id
1 'polypeptide(L)'
;MRGKIIILLLLLLGYSCDLIKKSDEREPIARVNNTYLYQEDINGLVPEDASKQDSTLIIQNYIKRWATQQLFVDGAKLNLSEVKQQTFNRLVGQYKNDLYSKAYIEALVKRSIDTVVSTEEANTYYNNNKDVFKLNEELIKFRYIHVNENIIDFDAIKKRFKIYDTQDKKTLDSISIQFKSYSLNDSIWVKLTQVIKKIPVINSENKNQLLKKSNFLQLKDSLGVYLMQINDVLVRNDTAPLEYVKPTIDQIVINKRKLEFIRELEKDITKDAIKNKRFEIYD
;
A
#
# COMPACT_ATOMS: atom_id res chain seq x y z
N MET A 1 -29.05 -73.69 -2.05
CA MET A 1 -28.25 -72.60 -2.59
C MET A 1 -28.91 -71.22 -2.40
N ARG A 2 -30.25 -71.08 -2.41
CA ARG A 2 -30.97 -69.77 -2.26
C ARG A 2 -30.79 -69.11 -0.88
N GLY A 3 -30.71 -69.88 0.21
CA GLY A 3 -30.54 -69.28 1.56
C GLY A 3 -29.16 -68.67 1.82
N LYS A 4 -28.07 -69.18 1.23
CA LYS A 4 -26.72 -68.66 1.41
C LYS A 4 -26.50 -67.36 0.65
N ILE A 5 -27.23 -67.10 -0.44
CA ILE A 5 -27.18 -65.87 -1.24
C ILE A 5 -27.88 -64.73 -0.50
N ILE A 6 -29.00 -65.03 0.22
CA ILE A 6 -29.73 -64.02 1.00
C ILE A 6 -28.93 -63.55 2.21
N ILE A 7 -28.19 -64.44 2.88
CA ILE A 7 -27.33 -64.11 4.04
C ILE A 7 -26.14 -63.29 3.56
N LEU A 8 -25.56 -63.55 2.38
CA LEU A 8 -24.46 -62.75 1.82
C LEU A 8 -24.92 -61.35 1.41
N LEU A 9 -26.17 -61.20 0.92
CA LEU A 9 -26.75 -59.88 0.57
C LEU A 9 -27.06 -59.05 1.78
N LEU A 10 -27.47 -59.64 2.91
CA LEU A 10 -27.71 -58.95 4.20
C LEU A 10 -26.42 -58.49 4.88
N LEU A 11 -25.30 -59.20 4.68
CA LEU A 11 -24.00 -58.81 5.21
C LEU A 11 -23.39 -57.60 4.46
N LEU A 12 -23.75 -57.38 3.19
CA LEU A 12 -23.30 -56.22 2.37
C LEU A 12 -24.04 -54.93 2.75
N LEU A 13 -25.20 -54.98 3.35
CA LEU A 13 -25.96 -53.80 3.80
C LEU A 13 -25.45 -53.20 5.11
N GLY A 14 -24.63 -53.97 5.88
CA GLY A 14 -24.07 -53.51 7.16
C GLY A 14 -22.85 -52.59 7.05
N TYR A 15 -22.23 -52.50 5.89
CA TYR A 15 -21.02 -51.69 5.68
C TYR A 15 -21.26 -50.29 5.08
N SER A 16 -22.53 -49.92 4.87
CA SER A 16 -22.88 -48.64 4.17
C SER A 16 -23.06 -47.42 5.07
N CYS A 17 -22.88 -47.52 6.38
CA CYS A 17 -23.19 -46.42 7.29
C CYS A 17 -21.98 -45.60 7.78
N ASP A 18 -20.73 -45.98 7.46
CA ASP A 18 -19.55 -45.29 7.99
C ASP A 18 -18.87 -44.32 7.00
N LEU A 19 -19.44 -44.13 5.81
CA LEU A 19 -18.81 -43.32 4.75
C LEU A 19 -19.28 -41.86 4.69
N ILE A 20 -20.13 -41.41 5.59
CA ILE A 20 -20.66 -40.04 5.61
C ILE A 20 -20.65 -39.48 7.02
N LYS A 21 -19.51 -39.14 7.53
CA LYS A 21 -19.26 -37.99 8.42
C LYS A 21 -17.76 -37.92 8.61
N LYS A 22 -17.05 -37.12 7.83
CA LYS A 22 -15.87 -36.45 8.37
C LYS A 22 -16.37 -35.65 9.56
N SER A 23 -16.26 -36.23 10.77
CA SER A 23 -16.47 -35.48 11.99
C SER A 23 -15.47 -34.32 11.92
N ASP A 24 -15.97 -33.12 11.95
CA ASP A 24 -15.14 -31.94 12.11
C ASP A 24 -14.43 -32.15 13.46
N GLU A 25 -13.13 -32.43 13.42
CA GLU A 25 -12.32 -32.72 14.62
C GLU A 25 -12.12 -31.49 15.50
N ARG A 26 -12.64 -30.32 15.05
CA ARG A 26 -12.54 -29.05 15.77
C ARG A 26 -13.50 -29.05 16.98
N GLU A 27 -13.00 -28.65 18.13
CA GLU A 27 -13.84 -28.48 19.33
C GLU A 27 -14.63 -27.15 19.22
N PRO A 28 -15.99 -27.24 19.24
CA PRO A 28 -16.82 -26.05 19.22
C PRO A 28 -16.86 -25.39 20.60
N ILE A 29 -16.72 -24.06 20.64
CA ILE A 29 -16.83 -23.24 21.86
C ILE A 29 -18.24 -22.67 22.06
N ALA A 30 -19.03 -22.57 20.99
CA ALA A 30 -20.41 -22.13 21.01
C ALA A 30 -21.21 -22.71 19.83
N ARG A 31 -22.56 -22.77 20.00
CA ARG A 31 -23.45 -23.24 18.95
C ARG A 31 -24.75 -22.45 18.95
N VAL A 32 -25.22 -22.12 17.74
CA VAL A 32 -26.60 -21.64 17.50
C VAL A 32 -27.19 -22.50 16.40
N ASN A 33 -28.28 -23.25 16.72
CA ASN A 33 -28.88 -24.20 15.81
C ASN A 33 -27.85 -25.17 15.18
N ASN A 34 -27.65 -25.09 13.88
CA ASN A 34 -26.70 -25.94 13.13
C ASN A 34 -25.38 -25.24 12.83
N THR A 35 -25.15 -24.03 13.36
CA THR A 35 -23.94 -23.25 13.17
C THR A 35 -23.07 -23.30 14.41
N TYR A 36 -21.80 -23.60 14.25
CA TYR A 36 -20.84 -23.74 15.34
C TYR A 36 -19.79 -22.64 15.25
N LEU A 37 -19.33 -22.16 16.40
CA LEU A 37 -18.16 -21.31 16.56
C LEU A 37 -17.04 -22.15 17.16
N TYR A 38 -15.86 -22.12 16.55
CA TYR A 38 -14.73 -22.92 16.97
C TYR A 38 -13.66 -22.06 17.63
N GLN A 39 -12.76 -22.71 18.37
CA GLN A 39 -11.63 -22.03 19.02
C GLN A 39 -10.77 -21.22 18.03
N GLU A 40 -10.60 -21.72 16.82
CA GLU A 40 -9.84 -21.05 15.76
C GLU A 40 -10.45 -19.71 15.34
N ASP A 41 -11.77 -19.58 15.40
CA ASP A 41 -12.50 -18.37 14.99
C ASP A 41 -12.27 -17.19 15.96
N ILE A 42 -11.79 -17.46 17.16
CA ILE A 42 -11.48 -16.44 18.18
C ILE A 42 -9.99 -16.19 18.36
N ASN A 43 -9.13 -16.86 17.60
CA ASN A 43 -7.69 -16.65 17.65
C ASN A 43 -7.35 -15.20 17.21
N GLY A 44 -6.50 -14.54 17.99
CA GLY A 44 -6.10 -13.14 17.73
C GLY A 44 -7.11 -12.08 18.15
N LEU A 45 -8.24 -12.45 18.77
CA LEU A 45 -9.20 -11.46 19.31
C LEU A 45 -8.71 -10.80 20.60
N VAL A 46 -7.91 -11.52 21.36
CA VAL A 46 -7.38 -11.07 22.66
C VAL A 46 -5.97 -10.54 22.44
N PRO A 47 -5.67 -9.27 22.84
CA PRO A 47 -4.30 -8.76 22.85
C PRO A 47 -3.39 -9.61 23.74
N GLU A 48 -2.11 -9.76 23.36
CA GLU A 48 -1.13 -10.59 24.08
C GLU A 48 -0.88 -10.11 25.52
N ASP A 49 -1.06 -8.81 25.76
CA ASP A 49 -0.88 -8.16 27.07
C ASP A 49 -2.16 -8.08 27.91
N ALA A 50 -3.27 -8.67 27.46
CA ALA A 50 -4.53 -8.62 28.17
C ALA A 50 -4.51 -9.44 29.46
N SER A 51 -5.11 -8.91 30.54
CA SER A 51 -5.29 -9.69 31.77
C SER A 51 -6.20 -10.88 31.55
N LYS A 52 -6.10 -11.91 32.41
CA LYS A 52 -6.97 -13.09 32.32
C LYS A 52 -8.45 -12.73 32.42
N GLN A 53 -8.79 -11.72 33.20
CA GLN A 53 -10.18 -11.25 33.36
C GLN A 53 -10.66 -10.55 32.07
N ASP A 54 -9.84 -9.66 31.51
CA ASP A 54 -10.18 -8.95 30.28
C ASP A 54 -10.29 -9.94 29.10
N SER A 55 -9.37 -10.91 28.99
CA SER A 55 -9.40 -11.96 28.00
C SER A 55 -10.73 -12.74 28.05
N THR A 56 -11.15 -13.15 29.23
CA THR A 56 -12.42 -13.86 29.42
C THR A 56 -13.61 -13.00 29.01
N LEU A 57 -13.61 -11.73 29.39
CA LEU A 57 -14.68 -10.79 29.06
C LEU A 57 -14.76 -10.53 27.54
N ILE A 58 -13.62 -10.34 26.88
CA ILE A 58 -13.54 -10.16 25.42
C ILE A 58 -14.13 -11.36 24.69
N ILE A 59 -13.74 -12.58 25.07
CA ILE A 59 -14.22 -13.82 24.47
C ILE A 59 -15.73 -14.00 24.70
N GLN A 60 -16.22 -13.81 25.92
CA GLN A 60 -17.65 -13.92 26.22
C GLN A 60 -18.49 -12.90 25.44
N ASN A 61 -18.04 -11.68 25.35
CA ASN A 61 -18.71 -10.63 24.57
C ASN A 61 -18.74 -10.96 23.08
N TYR A 62 -17.66 -11.52 22.56
CA TYR A 62 -17.60 -11.98 21.17
C TYR A 62 -18.57 -13.10 20.91
N ILE A 63 -18.56 -14.15 21.73
CA ILE A 63 -19.49 -15.31 21.62
C ILE A 63 -20.95 -14.84 21.66
N LYS A 64 -21.30 -13.97 22.60
CA LYS A 64 -22.66 -13.42 22.73
C LYS A 64 -23.08 -12.65 21.47
N ARG A 65 -22.20 -11.78 20.96
CA ARG A 65 -22.45 -11.02 19.73
C ARG A 65 -22.59 -11.93 18.51
N TRP A 66 -21.70 -12.91 18.35
CA TRP A 66 -21.77 -13.91 17.31
C TRP A 66 -23.10 -14.69 17.36
N ALA A 67 -23.49 -15.20 18.54
CA ALA A 67 -24.72 -15.92 18.70
C ALA A 67 -25.95 -15.08 18.35
N THR A 68 -25.99 -13.83 18.79
CA THR A 68 -27.07 -12.88 18.45
C THR A 68 -27.12 -12.62 16.92
N GLN A 69 -25.98 -12.49 16.27
CA GLN A 69 -25.91 -12.32 14.81
C GLN A 69 -26.44 -13.57 14.08
N GLN A 70 -26.09 -14.79 14.53
CA GLN A 70 -26.60 -16.02 13.93
C GLN A 70 -28.14 -16.13 14.07
N LEU A 71 -28.68 -15.78 15.23
CA LEU A 71 -30.13 -15.75 15.45
C LEU A 71 -30.83 -14.74 14.52
N PHE A 72 -30.25 -13.57 14.29
CA PHE A 72 -30.78 -12.61 13.31
C PHE A 72 -30.73 -13.15 11.88
N VAL A 73 -29.65 -13.83 11.51
CA VAL A 73 -29.53 -14.45 10.18
C VAL A 73 -30.58 -15.53 9.99
N ASP A 74 -30.80 -16.38 11.01
CA ASP A 74 -31.83 -17.44 10.95
C ASP A 74 -33.22 -16.80 10.89
N GLY A 75 -33.49 -15.77 11.70
CA GLY A 75 -34.73 -15.02 11.61
C GLY A 75 -34.95 -14.36 10.25
N ALA A 76 -33.87 -13.81 9.65
CA ALA A 76 -33.93 -13.23 8.31
C ALA A 76 -34.25 -14.26 7.23
N LYS A 77 -33.67 -15.47 7.31
CA LYS A 77 -33.97 -16.57 6.37
C LYS A 77 -35.44 -17.02 6.43
N LEU A 78 -36.06 -16.91 7.60
CA LEU A 78 -37.50 -17.27 7.77
C LEU A 78 -38.44 -16.15 7.29
N ASN A 79 -38.04 -14.88 7.40
CA ASN A 79 -38.94 -13.74 7.22
C ASN A 79 -38.71 -12.96 5.93
N LEU A 80 -37.55 -13.07 5.28
CA LEU A 80 -37.29 -12.41 4.01
C LEU A 80 -37.86 -13.19 2.84
N SER A 81 -38.36 -12.47 1.81
CA SER A 81 -38.82 -13.11 0.59
C SER A 81 -37.69 -13.90 -0.10
N GLU A 82 -38.08 -15.00 -0.76
CA GLU A 82 -37.14 -15.86 -1.48
C GLU A 82 -36.31 -15.06 -2.52
N VAL A 83 -36.93 -14.13 -3.26
CA VAL A 83 -36.26 -13.26 -4.22
C VAL A 83 -35.12 -12.46 -3.56
N LYS A 84 -35.35 -11.97 -2.34
CA LYS A 84 -34.34 -11.21 -1.59
C LYS A 84 -33.19 -12.10 -1.13
N GLN A 85 -33.48 -13.30 -0.67
CA GLN A 85 -32.48 -14.29 -0.28
C GLN A 85 -31.64 -14.74 -1.49
N GLN A 86 -32.26 -15.00 -2.64
CA GLN A 86 -31.57 -15.34 -3.88
C GLN A 86 -30.65 -14.18 -4.33
N THR A 87 -31.12 -12.94 -4.19
CA THR A 87 -30.30 -11.75 -4.50
C THR A 87 -29.05 -11.69 -3.61
N PHE A 88 -29.19 -11.92 -2.31
CA PHE A 88 -28.05 -11.94 -1.39
C PHE A 88 -27.07 -13.08 -1.71
N ASN A 89 -27.58 -14.28 -1.96
CA ASN A 89 -26.73 -15.41 -2.33
C ASN A 89 -25.96 -15.15 -3.63
N ARG A 90 -26.60 -14.51 -4.62
CA ARG A 90 -25.93 -14.10 -5.86
C ARG A 90 -24.82 -13.08 -5.62
N LEU A 91 -25.09 -12.06 -4.80
CA LEU A 91 -24.08 -11.03 -4.44
C LEU A 91 -22.89 -11.65 -3.71
N VAL A 92 -23.13 -12.52 -2.74
CA VAL A 92 -22.07 -13.24 -2.01
C VAL A 92 -21.27 -14.12 -2.97
N GLY A 93 -21.95 -14.83 -3.88
CA GLY A 93 -21.30 -15.65 -4.91
C GLY A 93 -20.42 -14.82 -5.84
N GLN A 94 -20.91 -13.69 -6.34
CA GLN A 94 -20.12 -12.76 -7.14
C GLN A 94 -18.90 -12.23 -6.37
N TYR A 95 -19.08 -11.74 -5.15
CA TYR A 95 -17.99 -11.26 -4.32
C TYR A 95 -16.91 -12.32 -4.07
N LYS A 96 -17.32 -13.55 -3.80
CA LYS A 96 -16.39 -14.68 -3.65
C LYS A 96 -15.58 -14.91 -4.93
N ASN A 97 -16.25 -14.93 -6.10
CA ASN A 97 -15.56 -15.08 -7.39
C ASN A 97 -14.57 -13.95 -7.66
N ASP A 98 -14.96 -12.70 -7.37
CA ASP A 98 -14.09 -11.53 -7.53
C ASP A 98 -12.85 -11.64 -6.64
N LEU A 99 -13.00 -12.06 -5.37
CA LEU A 99 -11.88 -12.28 -4.47
C LEU A 99 -10.89 -13.32 -5.00
N TYR A 100 -11.39 -14.48 -5.45
CA TYR A 100 -10.54 -15.54 -5.99
C TYR A 100 -9.85 -15.11 -7.29
N SER A 101 -10.58 -14.51 -8.21
CA SER A 101 -10.04 -14.02 -9.48
C SER A 101 -8.96 -12.96 -9.24
N LYS A 102 -9.25 -11.99 -8.38
CA LYS A 102 -8.30 -10.93 -8.04
C LYS A 102 -7.03 -11.49 -7.39
N ALA A 103 -7.18 -12.36 -6.39
CA ALA A 103 -6.03 -12.97 -5.71
C ALA A 103 -5.16 -13.79 -6.67
N TYR A 104 -5.78 -14.53 -7.60
CA TYR A 104 -5.07 -15.29 -8.62
C TYR A 104 -4.30 -14.38 -9.59
N ILE A 105 -4.96 -13.35 -10.12
CA ILE A 105 -4.32 -12.37 -11.00
C ILE A 105 -3.16 -11.66 -10.30
N GLU A 106 -3.36 -11.20 -9.06
CA GLU A 106 -2.31 -10.54 -8.27
C GLU A 106 -1.09 -11.44 -8.04
N ALA A 107 -1.32 -12.72 -7.75
CA ALA A 107 -0.24 -13.70 -7.58
C ALA A 107 0.56 -13.91 -8.88
N LEU A 108 -0.12 -14.00 -10.04
CA LEU A 108 0.52 -14.12 -11.34
C LEU A 108 1.28 -12.85 -11.72
N VAL A 109 0.68 -11.69 -11.53
CA VAL A 109 1.32 -10.38 -11.77
C VAL A 109 2.60 -10.25 -10.94
N LYS A 110 2.52 -10.53 -9.63
CA LYS A 110 3.67 -10.44 -8.72
C LYS A 110 4.84 -11.33 -9.16
N ARG A 111 4.54 -12.51 -9.73
CA ARG A 111 5.56 -13.46 -10.19
C ARG A 111 6.15 -13.13 -11.55
N SER A 112 5.38 -12.51 -12.43
CA SER A 112 5.70 -12.41 -13.86
C SER A 112 6.12 -11.02 -14.32
N ILE A 113 5.75 -9.96 -13.57
CA ILE A 113 6.03 -8.59 -14.00
C ILE A 113 7.42 -8.16 -13.56
N ASP A 114 8.20 -7.67 -14.52
CA ASP A 114 9.42 -6.92 -14.22
C ASP A 114 9.09 -5.54 -13.68
N THR A 115 9.55 -5.25 -12.47
CA THR A 115 9.35 -3.97 -11.78
C THR A 115 10.55 -3.03 -11.91
N VAL A 116 11.60 -3.44 -12.61
CA VAL A 116 12.75 -2.59 -12.88
C VAL A 116 12.48 -1.76 -14.14
N VAL A 117 12.48 -0.44 -14.00
CA VAL A 117 12.38 0.49 -15.12
C VAL A 117 13.75 1.09 -15.39
N SER A 118 14.29 0.85 -16.58
CA SER A 118 15.59 1.39 -16.96
C SER A 118 15.54 2.91 -17.10
N THR A 119 16.70 3.55 -16.97
CA THR A 119 16.83 4.99 -17.19
C THR A 119 16.46 5.37 -18.62
N GLU A 120 16.78 4.53 -19.60
CA GLU A 120 16.45 4.75 -21.01
C GLU A 120 14.93 4.70 -21.24
N GLU A 121 14.25 3.72 -20.67
CA GLU A 121 12.79 3.59 -20.75
C GLU A 121 12.08 4.78 -20.11
N ALA A 122 12.54 5.18 -18.90
CA ALA A 122 12.01 6.35 -18.21
C ALA A 122 12.23 7.63 -19.03
N ASN A 123 13.42 7.83 -19.64
CA ASN A 123 13.72 8.94 -20.53
C ASN A 123 12.82 8.95 -21.77
N THR A 124 12.63 7.80 -22.40
CA THR A 124 11.78 7.66 -23.58
C THR A 124 10.34 8.02 -23.24
N TYR A 125 9.80 7.48 -22.13
CA TYR A 125 8.46 7.81 -21.68
C TYR A 125 8.31 9.31 -21.37
N TYR A 126 9.26 9.89 -20.65
CA TYR A 126 9.26 11.30 -20.31
C TYR A 126 9.26 12.20 -21.55
N ASN A 127 10.16 11.92 -22.51
CA ASN A 127 10.29 12.74 -23.73
C ASN A 127 9.03 12.71 -24.59
N ASN A 128 8.36 11.57 -24.65
CA ASN A 128 7.12 11.39 -25.42
C ASN A 128 5.89 12.02 -24.74
N ASN A 129 6.00 12.38 -23.45
CA ASN A 129 4.87 12.84 -22.64
C ASN A 129 5.18 14.11 -21.84
N LYS A 130 6.14 14.93 -22.24
CA LYS A 130 6.61 16.13 -21.48
C LYS A 130 5.49 17.07 -21.07
N ASP A 131 4.49 17.23 -21.93
CA ASP A 131 3.39 18.16 -21.72
C ASP A 131 2.45 17.74 -20.59
N VAL A 132 2.46 16.46 -20.22
CA VAL A 132 1.70 15.92 -19.09
C VAL A 132 2.34 16.26 -17.75
N PHE A 133 3.68 16.44 -17.74
CA PHE A 133 4.44 16.66 -16.51
C PHE A 133 4.56 18.15 -16.18
N LYS A 134 3.43 18.84 -16.02
CA LYS A 134 3.41 20.23 -15.55
C LYS A 134 3.34 20.30 -14.03
N LEU A 135 4.15 21.19 -13.46
CA LEU A 135 4.19 21.42 -12.02
C LEU A 135 2.91 22.09 -11.54
N ASN A 136 2.29 21.52 -10.52
CA ASN A 136 1.17 22.14 -9.80
C ASN A 136 1.61 22.95 -8.57
N GLU A 137 2.91 22.92 -8.25
CA GLU A 137 3.54 23.64 -7.14
C GLU A 137 4.97 24.04 -7.51
N GLU A 138 5.57 24.91 -6.72
CA GLU A 138 6.92 25.39 -6.91
C GLU A 138 7.94 24.37 -6.37
N LEU A 139 9.01 24.13 -7.11
CA LEU A 139 10.13 23.29 -6.72
C LEU A 139 11.41 24.09 -6.59
N ILE A 140 12.29 23.64 -5.71
CA ILE A 140 13.58 24.29 -5.48
C ILE A 140 14.68 23.23 -5.29
N LYS A 141 15.84 23.48 -5.89
CA LYS A 141 17.10 22.80 -5.56
C LYS A 141 17.90 23.72 -4.64
N PHE A 142 18.19 23.27 -3.42
CA PHE A 142 18.89 24.09 -2.43
C PHE A 142 19.58 23.24 -1.39
N ARG A 143 20.53 23.85 -0.71
CA ARG A 143 21.08 23.38 0.56
C ARG A 143 20.90 24.44 1.63
N TYR A 144 20.84 24.03 2.89
CA TYR A 144 20.81 24.94 4.02
C TYR A 144 21.46 24.34 5.26
N ILE A 145 21.90 25.22 6.14
CA ILE A 145 22.24 24.91 7.52
C ILE A 145 21.59 25.95 8.44
N HIS A 146 21.12 25.49 9.59
CA HIS A 146 20.60 26.34 10.66
C HIS A 146 21.50 26.19 11.88
N VAL A 147 22.10 27.26 12.31
CA VAL A 147 23.09 27.27 13.38
C VAL A 147 22.70 28.24 14.49
N ASN A 148 23.26 28.03 15.69
CA ASN A 148 23.17 29.03 16.74
C ASN A 148 23.94 30.29 16.29
N GLU A 149 23.46 31.47 16.66
CA GLU A 149 24.13 32.75 16.35
C GLU A 149 25.56 32.82 16.89
N ASN A 150 25.80 32.18 18.05
CA ASN A 150 27.09 32.18 18.73
C ASN A 150 27.92 30.90 18.45
N ILE A 151 27.66 30.22 17.33
CA ILE A 151 28.46 29.04 16.96
C ILE A 151 29.92 29.44 16.74
N ILE A 152 30.84 28.62 17.26
CA ILE A 152 32.28 28.83 17.08
C ILE A 152 32.59 28.73 15.57
N ASP A 153 33.48 29.58 15.10
CA ASP A 153 33.96 29.60 13.69
C ASP A 153 32.86 29.84 12.64
N PHE A 154 31.82 30.62 12.97
CA PHE A 154 30.71 30.92 12.06
C PHE A 154 31.20 31.39 10.66
N ASP A 155 32.18 32.27 10.59
CA ASP A 155 32.71 32.79 9.31
C ASP A 155 33.40 31.70 8.50
N ALA A 156 34.13 30.79 9.13
CA ALA A 156 34.72 29.63 8.47
C ALA A 156 33.64 28.68 7.92
N ILE A 157 32.60 28.41 8.71
CA ILE A 157 31.43 27.61 8.29
C ILE A 157 30.74 28.26 7.08
N LYS A 158 30.47 29.56 7.18
CA LYS A 158 29.86 30.35 6.10
C LYS A 158 30.67 30.32 4.81
N LYS A 159 32.01 30.48 4.92
CA LYS A 159 32.93 30.43 3.77
C LYS A 159 32.86 29.06 3.08
N ARG A 160 32.98 27.96 3.88
CA ARG A 160 32.89 26.59 3.36
C ARG A 160 31.51 26.29 2.75
N PHE A 161 30.46 26.77 3.36
CA PHE A 161 29.11 26.60 2.84
C PHE A 161 28.90 27.31 1.49
N LYS A 162 29.56 28.45 1.25
CA LYS A 162 29.50 29.15 -0.03
C LYS A 162 30.33 28.47 -1.11
N ILE A 163 31.58 28.11 -0.83
CA ILE A 163 32.50 27.47 -1.80
C ILE A 163 31.97 26.07 -2.12
N TYR A 164 31.72 25.26 -1.09
CA TYR A 164 31.05 23.97 -1.16
C TYR A 164 31.72 22.99 -2.13
N ASP A 165 33.03 22.97 -2.17
CA ASP A 165 33.79 21.94 -2.87
C ASP A 165 33.70 20.57 -2.18
N THR A 166 34.38 19.56 -2.71
CA THR A 166 34.36 18.21 -2.18
C THR A 166 34.88 18.13 -0.74
N GLN A 167 35.91 18.92 -0.41
CA GLN A 167 36.49 18.97 0.94
C GLN A 167 35.59 19.74 1.90
N ASP A 168 34.99 20.84 1.45
CA ASP A 168 34.04 21.62 2.23
C ASP A 168 32.79 20.83 2.59
N LYS A 169 32.26 20.04 1.64
CA LYS A 169 31.14 19.12 1.90
C LYS A 169 31.47 18.14 3.03
N LYS A 170 32.61 17.46 2.95
CA LYS A 170 33.06 16.53 3.99
C LYS A 170 33.23 17.20 5.35
N THR A 171 33.82 18.40 5.35
CA THR A 171 34.03 19.16 6.60
C THR A 171 32.69 19.60 7.21
N LEU A 172 31.78 20.14 6.41
CA LEU A 172 30.44 20.54 6.90
C LEU A 172 29.63 19.35 7.42
N ASP A 173 29.74 18.21 6.75
CA ASP A 173 29.08 16.98 7.18
C ASP A 173 29.66 16.47 8.52
N SER A 174 30.98 16.50 8.69
CA SER A 174 31.64 16.06 9.92
C SER A 174 31.29 16.91 11.16
N ILE A 175 30.98 18.20 10.95
CA ILE A 175 30.58 19.12 12.03
C ILE A 175 29.05 19.29 12.16
N SER A 176 28.29 18.56 11.35
CA SER A 176 26.83 18.72 11.26
C SER A 176 26.06 18.50 12.57
N ILE A 177 26.65 17.79 13.54
CA ILE A 177 26.11 17.62 14.88
C ILE A 177 25.97 18.96 15.64
N GLN A 178 26.70 20.00 15.25
CA GLN A 178 26.61 21.34 15.81
C GLN A 178 25.48 22.18 15.20
N PHE A 179 24.86 21.70 14.12
CA PHE A 179 23.77 22.39 13.42
C PHE A 179 22.43 22.02 14.07
N LYS A 180 21.55 23.00 14.23
CA LYS A 180 20.19 22.79 14.72
C LYS A 180 19.36 21.98 13.71
N SER A 181 19.53 22.29 12.43
CA SER A 181 18.98 21.52 11.30
C SER A 181 19.77 21.82 10.05
N TYR A 182 19.78 20.90 9.11
CA TYR A 182 20.49 21.08 7.84
C TYR A 182 19.97 20.14 6.75
N SER A 183 20.29 20.51 5.52
CA SER A 183 20.24 19.65 4.33
C SER A 183 21.38 20.07 3.42
N LEU A 184 22.36 19.22 3.27
CA LEU A 184 23.55 19.48 2.45
C LEU A 184 23.45 18.88 1.04
N ASN A 185 22.39 18.13 0.73
CA ASN A 185 22.14 17.63 -0.61
C ASN A 185 21.36 18.66 -1.43
N ASP A 186 22.05 19.36 -2.32
CA ASP A 186 21.52 20.40 -3.18
C ASP A 186 21.24 19.95 -4.63
N SER A 187 21.27 18.64 -4.88
CA SER A 187 21.03 18.06 -6.20
C SER A 187 19.59 17.59 -6.42
N ILE A 188 18.77 17.52 -5.35
CA ILE A 188 17.40 17.04 -5.42
C ILE A 188 16.38 18.19 -5.44
N TRP A 189 15.30 17.98 -6.18
CA TRP A 189 14.16 18.89 -6.18
C TRP A 189 13.27 18.65 -4.96
N VAL A 190 12.96 19.73 -4.26
CA VAL A 190 12.10 19.71 -3.06
C VAL A 190 10.95 20.69 -3.27
N LYS A 191 9.77 20.33 -2.79
CA LYS A 191 8.60 21.21 -2.82
C LYS A 191 8.83 22.43 -1.94
N LEU A 192 8.55 23.61 -2.46
CA LEU A 192 8.70 24.86 -1.70
C LEU A 192 7.89 24.86 -0.41
N THR A 193 6.71 24.23 -0.41
CA THR A 193 5.89 24.08 0.79
C THR A 193 6.59 23.33 1.92
N GLN A 194 7.47 22.37 1.60
CA GLN A 194 8.28 21.65 2.59
C GLN A 194 9.45 22.53 3.12
N VAL A 195 10.01 23.38 2.25
CA VAL A 195 11.07 24.32 2.62
C VAL A 195 10.55 25.35 3.63
N ILE A 196 9.40 25.95 3.34
CA ILE A 196 8.75 26.93 4.23
C ILE A 196 8.46 26.35 5.61
N LYS A 197 8.03 25.09 5.69
CA LYS A 197 7.83 24.40 6.98
C LYS A 197 9.11 24.23 7.79
N LYS A 198 10.24 24.04 7.13
CA LYS A 198 11.56 23.83 7.77
C LYS A 198 12.30 25.13 8.06
N ILE A 199 12.05 26.18 7.28
CA ILE A 199 12.70 27.48 7.34
C ILE A 199 11.59 28.56 7.45
N PRO A 200 10.98 28.74 8.63
CA PRO A 200 9.81 29.62 8.81
C PRO A 200 10.05 31.10 8.48
N VAL A 201 11.31 31.54 8.43
CA VAL A 201 11.68 32.90 7.97
C VAL A 201 11.29 33.12 6.52
N ILE A 202 11.16 32.07 5.71
CA ILE A 202 10.63 32.12 4.36
C ILE A 202 9.12 31.91 4.43
N ASN A 203 8.36 32.87 3.95
CA ASN A 203 6.90 32.83 3.94
C ASN A 203 6.33 33.26 2.58
N SER A 204 5.01 33.28 2.44
CA SER A 204 4.33 33.64 1.20
C SER A 204 4.62 35.06 0.71
N GLU A 205 4.95 35.98 1.60
CA GLU A 205 5.17 37.41 1.29
C GLU A 205 6.58 37.66 0.73
N ASN A 206 7.59 36.97 1.29
CA ASN A 206 8.99 37.21 0.95
C ASN A 206 9.61 36.17 0.01
N LYS A 207 8.96 35.01 -0.21
CA LYS A 207 9.52 33.93 -1.02
C LYS A 207 9.96 34.37 -2.42
N ASN A 208 9.19 35.19 -3.11
CA ASN A 208 9.49 35.63 -4.48
C ASN A 208 10.74 36.53 -4.58
N GLN A 209 11.05 37.24 -3.50
CA GLN A 209 12.26 38.05 -3.42
C GLN A 209 13.50 37.24 -3.02
N LEU A 210 13.29 36.28 -2.12
CA LEU A 210 14.37 35.48 -1.54
C LEU A 210 14.74 34.28 -2.43
N LEU A 211 13.75 33.59 -2.98
CA LEU A 211 13.95 32.32 -3.70
C LEU A 211 14.23 32.58 -5.20
N LYS A 212 15.41 33.07 -5.48
CA LYS A 212 15.92 33.28 -6.84
C LYS A 212 17.00 32.25 -7.14
N LYS A 213 17.06 31.82 -8.40
CA LYS A 213 18.11 30.93 -8.91
C LYS A 213 19.51 31.47 -8.58
N SER A 214 20.41 30.58 -8.17
CA SER A 214 21.80 30.85 -7.83
C SER A 214 21.99 31.92 -6.74
N ASN A 215 21.07 32.00 -5.78
CA ASN A 215 21.07 32.98 -4.71
C ASN A 215 21.57 32.39 -3.37
N PHE A 216 22.49 33.10 -2.74
CA PHE A 216 22.92 32.83 -1.37
C PHE A 216 22.16 33.74 -0.42
N LEU A 217 21.57 33.16 0.62
CA LEU A 217 20.81 33.85 1.66
C LEU A 217 21.43 33.58 3.02
N GLN A 218 21.50 34.66 3.81
CA GLN A 218 21.68 34.56 5.27
C GLN A 218 20.47 35.19 5.91
N LEU A 219 19.66 34.35 6.57
CA LEU A 219 18.43 34.74 7.23
C LEU A 219 18.60 34.51 8.74
N LYS A 220 17.89 35.30 9.55
CA LYS A 220 17.97 35.23 11.01
C LYS A 220 16.56 35.23 11.60
N ASP A 221 16.37 34.42 12.61
CA ASP A 221 15.19 34.47 13.49
C ASP A 221 15.61 34.46 14.98
N SER A 222 14.65 34.30 15.88
CA SER A 222 14.92 34.21 17.32
C SER A 222 15.68 32.94 17.73
N LEU A 223 15.75 31.96 16.85
CA LEU A 223 16.38 30.65 17.12
C LEU A 223 17.82 30.58 16.59
N GLY A 224 18.20 31.44 15.64
CA GLY A 224 19.55 31.41 15.09
C GLY A 224 19.66 31.94 13.65
N VAL A 225 20.70 31.49 12.95
CA VAL A 225 21.03 31.93 11.60
C VAL A 225 20.89 30.79 10.63
N TYR A 226 20.17 31.02 9.55
CA TYR A 226 20.09 30.13 8.38
C TYR A 226 21.05 30.61 7.30
N LEU A 227 21.92 29.73 6.84
CA LEU A 227 22.64 29.88 5.61
C LEU A 227 21.96 29.00 4.56
N MET A 228 21.58 29.58 3.44
CA MET A 228 20.86 28.89 2.38
C MET A 228 21.48 29.23 1.04
N GLN A 229 21.73 28.22 0.22
CA GLN A 229 22.15 28.38 -1.17
C GLN A 229 21.10 27.75 -2.07
N ILE A 230 20.55 28.57 -2.94
CA ILE A 230 19.56 28.16 -3.93
C ILE A 230 20.31 27.92 -5.24
N ASN A 231 20.18 26.75 -5.80
CA ASN A 231 20.79 26.38 -7.07
C ASN A 231 19.83 26.59 -8.22
N ASP A 232 18.57 26.19 -8.05
CA ASP A 232 17.55 26.33 -9.09
C ASP A 232 16.15 26.44 -8.49
N VAL A 233 15.24 27.05 -9.24
CA VAL A 233 13.82 27.23 -8.89
C VAL A 233 12.97 26.95 -10.12
N LEU A 234 11.91 26.16 -9.95
CA LEU A 234 10.88 25.94 -10.95
C LEU A 234 9.54 26.41 -10.39
N VAL A 235 8.80 27.12 -11.20
CA VAL A 235 7.50 27.66 -10.82
C VAL A 235 6.34 26.77 -11.29
N ARG A 236 5.15 27.07 -10.81
CA ARG A 236 3.93 26.39 -11.26
C ARG A 236 3.79 26.50 -12.79
N ASN A 237 3.37 25.43 -13.44
CA ASN A 237 3.26 25.23 -14.89
C ASN A 237 4.57 25.04 -15.65
N ASP A 238 5.72 25.14 -15.01
CA ASP A 238 6.96 24.67 -15.61
C ASP A 238 6.90 23.16 -15.86
N THR A 239 7.69 22.67 -16.81
CA THR A 239 7.82 21.23 -17.02
C THR A 239 8.68 20.64 -15.90
N ALA A 240 8.13 19.68 -15.16
CA ALA A 240 8.84 18.99 -14.10
C ALA A 240 10.05 18.23 -14.67
N PRO A 241 11.24 18.34 -14.07
CA PRO A 241 12.42 17.61 -14.54
C PRO A 241 12.27 16.10 -14.35
N LEU A 242 12.90 15.33 -15.24
CA LEU A 242 12.81 13.86 -15.19
C LEU A 242 13.18 13.28 -13.82
N GLU A 243 14.25 13.77 -13.21
CA GLU A 243 14.69 13.29 -11.89
C GLU A 243 13.64 13.47 -10.79
N TYR A 244 12.78 14.48 -10.91
CA TYR A 244 11.66 14.69 -9.97
C TYR A 244 10.49 13.76 -10.25
N VAL A 245 10.15 13.55 -11.52
CA VAL A 245 8.98 12.73 -11.91
C VAL A 245 9.32 11.26 -12.14
N LYS A 246 10.61 10.89 -12.16
CA LYS A 246 11.03 9.50 -12.42
C LYS A 246 10.29 8.47 -11.56
N PRO A 247 10.12 8.64 -10.24
CA PRO A 247 9.36 7.67 -9.44
C PRO A 247 7.91 7.50 -9.92
N THR A 248 7.30 8.58 -10.41
CA THR A 248 5.94 8.53 -10.98
C THR A 248 5.94 7.81 -12.33
N ILE A 249 6.92 8.10 -13.19
CA ILE A 249 7.08 7.42 -14.48
C ILE A 249 7.30 5.93 -14.28
N ASP A 250 8.16 5.54 -13.34
CA ASP A 250 8.41 4.12 -13.02
C ASP A 250 7.09 3.41 -12.65
N GLN A 251 6.25 4.03 -11.84
CA GLN A 251 4.93 3.48 -11.50
C GLN A 251 3.99 3.38 -12.71
N ILE A 252 3.99 4.38 -13.59
CA ILE A 252 3.17 4.38 -14.81
C ILE A 252 3.60 3.22 -15.73
N VAL A 253 4.90 3.06 -15.95
CA VAL A 253 5.45 1.98 -16.79
C VAL A 253 5.12 0.60 -16.21
N ILE A 254 5.34 0.42 -14.90
CA ILE A 254 5.01 -0.83 -14.22
C ILE A 254 3.50 -1.13 -14.31
N ASN A 255 2.65 -0.13 -14.11
CA ASN A 255 1.20 -0.30 -14.22
C ASN A 255 0.78 -0.63 -15.66
N LYS A 256 1.42 -0.03 -16.67
CA LYS A 256 1.19 -0.38 -18.08
C LYS A 256 1.53 -1.83 -18.33
N ARG A 257 2.70 -2.31 -17.89
CA ARG A 257 3.12 -3.73 -18.01
C ARG A 257 2.11 -4.67 -17.35
N LYS A 258 1.61 -4.30 -16.14
CA LYS A 258 0.58 -5.08 -15.44
C LYS A 258 -0.70 -5.20 -16.25
N LEU A 259 -1.20 -4.10 -16.80
CA LEU A 259 -2.43 -4.10 -17.58
C LEU A 259 -2.28 -4.90 -18.89
N GLU A 260 -1.15 -4.79 -19.56
CA GLU A 260 -0.83 -5.58 -20.77
C GLU A 260 -0.76 -7.06 -20.45
N PHE A 261 -0.07 -7.44 -19.38
CA PHE A 261 -0.01 -8.83 -18.92
C PHE A 261 -1.39 -9.40 -18.60
N ILE A 262 -2.24 -8.65 -17.87
CA ILE A 262 -3.60 -9.10 -17.54
C ILE A 262 -4.42 -9.34 -18.81
N ARG A 263 -4.35 -8.43 -19.80
CA ARG A 263 -5.06 -8.59 -21.07
C ARG A 263 -4.63 -9.83 -21.83
N GLU A 264 -3.32 -10.09 -21.92
CA GLU A 264 -2.82 -11.31 -22.57
C GLU A 264 -3.22 -12.56 -21.79
N LEU A 265 -3.16 -12.53 -20.46
CA LEU A 265 -3.62 -13.62 -19.60
C LEU A 265 -5.11 -13.95 -19.83
N GLU A 266 -5.98 -12.94 -19.85
CA GLU A 266 -7.42 -13.10 -20.10
C GLU A 266 -7.68 -13.72 -21.47
N LYS A 267 -6.97 -13.24 -22.49
CA LYS A 267 -7.05 -13.76 -23.86
C LYS A 267 -6.60 -15.22 -23.95
N ASP A 268 -5.47 -15.55 -23.31
CA ASP A 268 -4.91 -16.89 -23.37
C ASP A 268 -5.74 -17.91 -22.59
N ILE A 269 -6.23 -17.55 -21.39
CA ILE A 269 -7.13 -18.39 -20.58
C ILE A 269 -8.42 -18.68 -21.36
N THR A 270 -9.01 -17.66 -21.98
CA THR A 270 -10.26 -17.80 -22.74
C THR A 270 -10.04 -18.67 -23.98
N LYS A 271 -8.97 -18.43 -24.74
CA LYS A 271 -8.61 -19.21 -25.92
C LYS A 271 -8.37 -20.69 -25.58
N ASP A 272 -7.62 -20.93 -24.47
CA ASP A 272 -7.36 -22.31 -24.03
C ASP A 272 -8.64 -23.00 -23.55
N ALA A 273 -9.54 -22.30 -22.86
CA ALA A 273 -10.81 -22.82 -22.42
C ALA A 273 -11.72 -23.22 -23.61
N ILE A 274 -11.77 -22.39 -24.65
CA ILE A 274 -12.52 -22.73 -25.88
C ILE A 274 -11.91 -23.97 -26.58
N LYS A 275 -10.59 -23.96 -26.74
CA LYS A 275 -9.88 -25.08 -27.42
C LYS A 275 -10.11 -26.40 -26.69
N ASN A 276 -10.15 -26.40 -25.37
CA ASN A 276 -10.32 -27.58 -24.54
C ASN A 276 -11.78 -27.85 -24.16
N LYS A 277 -12.76 -27.19 -24.81
CA LYS A 277 -14.21 -27.34 -24.54
C LYS A 277 -14.58 -27.13 -23.06
N ARG A 278 -13.90 -26.20 -22.40
CA ARG A 278 -14.19 -25.79 -21.04
C ARG A 278 -15.02 -24.49 -20.96
N PHE A 279 -15.23 -23.88 -22.12
CA PHE A 279 -16.07 -22.69 -22.29
C PHE A 279 -16.97 -22.89 -23.49
N GLU A 280 -18.26 -22.90 -23.29
CA GLU A 280 -19.31 -23.03 -24.29
C GLU A 280 -20.37 -21.95 -24.07
N ILE A 281 -20.94 -21.45 -25.14
CA ILE A 281 -22.07 -20.53 -25.12
C ILE A 281 -23.27 -21.31 -25.60
N TYR A 282 -24.37 -21.24 -24.87
CA TYR A 282 -25.66 -21.86 -25.25
C TYR A 282 -26.61 -20.72 -25.61
N ASP A 283 -27.22 -20.80 -26.78
CA ASP A 283 -28.23 -19.85 -27.30
C ASP A 283 -29.61 -20.13 -26.71
#